data_62b1f8eafd9c218e6838fa773fcbdff6
#
_entry.id   62b1f8eafd9c218e6838fa773fcbdff6
#
_cell.length_a   1.000
_cell.length_b   1.000
_cell.length_c   1.000
_cell.angle_alpha   90.00
_cell.angle_beta   90.00
_cell.angle_gamma   90.00
#
_symmetry.space_group_name_H-M   'P 1'
#
loop_
_entity.id
_entity.type
_entity.pdbx_description
1 polymer ?
#
loop_
_entity_poly.entity_id
_entity_poly.type
_entity_poly.pdbx_seq_one_letter_code
_entity_poly.pdbx_strand_id
1 'polypeptide(L)'
;MERKTNADRKSLQLYAITDSHWLNGRTLYSVVKESLEGGVTFLQLREKELDEEHFLEEARELQKLCREYQVPFVINDNVDIAAAINADGVHVGQSDMEAGDVRAKLGPDKIIGVTAKTVEQAVLAQERGADYLGVGAVFHTDSKADAKEISFDTLKDICRAVSIPVIAIGGITEENVRELAGSGICGIAVISAIYAQRDIKKAAENLKNETCRMLAAEITEEKNN
;
A
#
# COMPACT_ATOMS: atom_id res chain seq x y z
N MET A 1 -25.27 -0.77 -8.21
CA MET A 1 -24.44 -1.86 -8.79
C MET A 1 -23.06 -1.67 -8.20
N GLU A 2 -22.62 -2.57 -7.33
CA GLU A 2 -21.26 -2.50 -6.75
C GLU A 2 -20.23 -2.59 -7.87
N ARG A 3 -19.34 -1.59 -7.91
CA ARG A 3 -18.23 -1.60 -8.87
C ARG A 3 -17.25 -2.70 -8.46
N LYS A 4 -16.93 -3.60 -9.37
CA LYS A 4 -15.87 -4.59 -9.15
C LYS A 4 -14.53 -3.84 -9.08
N THR A 5 -13.86 -3.91 -7.93
CA THR A 5 -12.50 -3.37 -7.78
C THR A 5 -11.47 -4.29 -8.43
N ASN A 6 -10.40 -3.73 -8.98
CA ASN A 6 -9.27 -4.50 -9.51
C ASN A 6 -8.30 -4.93 -8.40
N ALA A 7 -8.43 -4.40 -7.18
CA ALA A 7 -7.60 -4.77 -6.04
C ALA A 7 -8.29 -5.85 -5.20
N ASP A 8 -7.61 -6.98 -5.01
CA ASP A 8 -8.08 -8.05 -4.12
C ASP A 8 -7.66 -7.76 -2.67
N ARG A 9 -8.61 -7.90 -1.71
CA ARG A 9 -8.37 -7.69 -0.27
C ARG A 9 -7.23 -8.56 0.28
N LYS A 10 -7.05 -9.79 -0.24
CA LYS A 10 -5.98 -10.69 0.21
C LYS A 10 -4.61 -10.22 -0.26
N SER A 11 -4.51 -9.67 -1.47
CA SER A 11 -3.26 -9.11 -1.96
C SER A 11 -2.82 -7.86 -1.20
N LEU A 12 -3.73 -7.16 -0.54
CA LEU A 12 -3.47 -5.95 0.22
C LEU A 12 -3.08 -6.20 1.69
N GLN A 13 -2.99 -7.46 2.16
CA GLN A 13 -2.76 -7.77 3.59
C GLN A 13 -1.43 -7.24 4.12
N LEU A 14 -0.32 -7.47 3.41
CA LEU A 14 0.99 -6.90 3.74
C LEU A 14 1.56 -6.19 2.52
N TYR A 15 1.43 -4.90 2.52
CA TYR A 15 1.82 -4.03 1.44
C TYR A 15 3.15 -3.33 1.77
N ALA A 16 4.20 -3.64 1.05
CA ALA A 16 5.50 -2.98 1.20
C ALA A 16 5.65 -1.82 0.23
N ILE A 17 6.18 -0.69 0.71
CA ILE A 17 6.51 0.48 -0.09
C ILE A 17 8.01 0.69 0.00
N THR A 18 8.70 0.76 -1.14
CA THR A 18 10.14 0.95 -1.19
C THR A 18 10.55 2.36 -0.77
N ASP A 19 11.76 2.48 -0.25
CA ASP A 19 12.41 3.76 0.03
C ASP A 19 13.92 3.55 0.00
N SER A 20 14.60 4.20 -0.94
CA SER A 20 16.05 4.11 -1.15
C SER A 20 16.87 4.55 0.06
N HIS A 21 16.28 5.34 0.97
CA HIS A 21 16.91 5.73 2.24
C HIS A 21 17.36 4.53 3.10
N TRP A 22 16.65 3.40 3.04
CA TRP A 22 16.89 2.24 3.90
C TRP A 22 17.79 1.16 3.29
N LEU A 23 18.40 1.41 2.13
CA LEU A 23 19.20 0.39 1.43
C LEU A 23 20.48 -0.01 2.16
N ASN A 24 21.09 0.89 2.93
CA ASN A 24 22.31 0.62 3.70
C ASN A 24 23.44 -0.05 2.87
N GLY A 25 23.63 0.40 1.62
CA GLY A 25 24.62 -0.13 0.67
C GLY A 25 24.20 -1.41 -0.06
N ARG A 26 22.96 -1.85 0.10
CA ARG A 26 22.35 -2.97 -0.64
C ARG A 26 21.64 -2.46 -1.90
N THR A 27 21.36 -3.34 -2.84
CA THR A 27 20.53 -3.00 -4.02
C THR A 27 19.05 -3.08 -3.65
N LEU A 28 18.21 -2.23 -4.28
CA LEU A 28 16.76 -2.27 -4.09
C LEU A 28 16.20 -3.65 -4.46
N TYR A 29 16.69 -4.26 -5.55
CA TYR A 29 16.35 -5.63 -5.93
C TYR A 29 16.54 -6.63 -4.80
N SER A 30 17.71 -6.58 -4.12
CA SER A 30 18.02 -7.57 -3.06
C SER A 30 17.10 -7.42 -1.86
N VAL A 31 16.80 -6.20 -1.42
CA VAL A 31 15.93 -5.95 -0.26
C VAL A 31 14.46 -6.24 -0.57
N VAL A 32 14.00 -5.95 -1.79
CA VAL A 32 12.65 -6.30 -2.24
C VAL A 32 12.51 -7.81 -2.35
N LYS A 33 13.49 -8.52 -2.90
CA LYS A 33 13.46 -9.99 -2.97
C LYS A 33 13.30 -10.62 -1.59
N GLU A 34 14.07 -10.19 -0.59
CA GLU A 34 13.93 -10.68 0.78
C GLU A 34 12.54 -10.38 1.38
N SER A 35 11.98 -9.20 1.12
CA SER A 35 10.64 -8.86 1.59
C SER A 35 9.55 -9.75 0.96
N LEU A 36 9.68 -10.06 -0.34
CA LEU A 36 8.79 -10.99 -1.03
C LEU A 36 8.93 -12.43 -0.50
N GLU A 37 10.16 -12.90 -0.25
CA GLU A 37 10.41 -14.17 0.40
C GLU A 37 9.85 -14.24 1.83
N GLY A 38 9.76 -13.10 2.53
CA GLY A 38 9.12 -12.94 3.83
C GLY A 38 7.60 -12.83 3.77
N GLY A 39 7.03 -12.85 2.57
CA GLY A 39 5.59 -12.94 2.36
C GLY A 39 4.87 -11.61 2.19
N VAL A 40 5.54 -10.57 1.74
CA VAL A 40 4.89 -9.36 1.21
C VAL A 40 3.90 -9.77 0.12
N THR A 41 2.70 -9.20 0.14
CA THR A 41 1.59 -9.56 -0.75
C THR A 41 1.25 -8.49 -1.77
N PHE A 42 1.83 -7.30 -1.65
CA PHE A 42 1.66 -6.17 -2.57
C PHE A 42 2.90 -5.27 -2.51
N LEU A 43 3.40 -4.81 -3.65
CA LEU A 43 4.59 -3.96 -3.70
C LEU A 43 4.31 -2.63 -4.41
N GLN A 44 4.76 -1.54 -3.80
CA GLN A 44 4.81 -0.20 -4.41
C GLN A 44 6.25 0.24 -4.55
N LEU A 45 6.65 0.57 -5.78
CA LEU A 45 7.92 1.26 -6.04
C LEU A 45 7.73 2.76 -5.83
N ARG A 46 8.45 3.30 -4.86
CA ARG A 46 8.50 4.72 -4.57
C ARG A 46 9.93 5.22 -4.69
N GLU A 47 10.17 5.99 -5.77
CA GLU A 47 11.42 6.67 -6.03
C GLU A 47 11.17 8.17 -6.17
N LYS A 48 12.07 8.98 -5.58
CA LYS A 48 11.95 10.44 -5.54
C LYS A 48 13.15 11.16 -6.16
N GLU A 49 14.27 10.47 -6.30
CA GLU A 49 15.56 11.08 -6.63
C GLU A 49 16.15 10.57 -7.95
N LEU A 50 15.62 9.49 -8.51
CA LEU A 50 16.07 8.95 -9.80
C LEU A 50 15.55 9.80 -10.97
N ASP A 51 16.39 9.94 -11.99
CA ASP A 51 15.93 10.40 -13.30
C ASP A 51 15.01 9.36 -13.95
N GLU A 52 14.31 9.75 -15.00
CA GLU A 52 13.29 8.92 -15.64
C GLU A 52 13.85 7.61 -16.21
N GLU A 53 15.07 7.64 -16.77
CA GLU A 53 15.71 6.46 -17.40
C GLU A 53 16.02 5.40 -16.35
N HIS A 54 16.70 5.79 -15.28
CA HIS A 54 17.03 4.87 -14.17
C HIS A 54 15.77 4.38 -13.42
N PHE A 55 14.76 5.27 -13.26
CA PHE A 55 13.49 4.85 -12.67
C PHE A 55 12.79 3.77 -13.53
N LEU A 56 12.79 3.93 -14.87
CA LEU A 56 12.22 2.93 -15.78
C LEU A 56 12.95 1.59 -15.71
N GLU A 57 14.29 1.61 -15.64
CA GLU A 57 15.09 0.38 -15.52
C GLU A 57 14.78 -0.36 -14.24
N GLU A 58 14.82 0.33 -13.10
CA GLU A 58 14.52 -0.23 -11.78
C GLU A 58 13.08 -0.74 -11.70
N ALA A 59 12.12 0.00 -12.23
CA ALA A 59 10.72 -0.39 -12.27
C ALA A 59 10.50 -1.69 -13.07
N ARG A 60 11.19 -1.86 -14.21
CA ARG A 60 11.12 -3.08 -15.04
C ARG A 60 11.74 -4.29 -14.31
N GLU A 61 12.86 -4.07 -13.63
CA GLU A 61 13.53 -5.13 -12.87
C GLU A 61 12.63 -5.63 -11.73
N LEU A 62 12.08 -4.73 -10.93
CA LEU A 62 11.19 -5.07 -9.83
C LEU A 62 9.85 -5.65 -10.29
N GLN A 63 9.29 -5.15 -11.40
CA GLN A 63 8.09 -5.73 -11.98
C GLN A 63 8.29 -7.20 -12.36
N LYS A 64 9.43 -7.55 -12.96
CA LYS A 64 9.76 -8.94 -13.30
C LYS A 64 9.86 -9.78 -12.03
N LEU A 65 10.55 -9.29 -11.01
CA LEU A 65 10.66 -9.96 -9.73
C LEU A 65 9.28 -10.20 -9.08
N CYS A 66 8.41 -9.18 -9.03
CA CYS A 66 7.07 -9.31 -8.48
C CYS A 66 6.22 -10.34 -9.23
N ARG A 67 6.35 -10.44 -10.55
CA ARG A 67 5.67 -11.48 -11.35
C ARG A 67 6.13 -12.90 -11.00
N GLU A 68 7.41 -13.11 -10.69
CA GLU A 68 7.94 -14.41 -10.25
C GLU A 68 7.30 -14.85 -8.92
N TYR A 69 6.99 -13.89 -8.03
CA TYR A 69 6.31 -14.13 -6.74
C TYR A 69 4.79 -14.00 -6.82
N GLN A 70 4.22 -13.67 -7.99
CA GLN A 70 2.78 -13.43 -8.19
C GLN A 70 2.22 -12.32 -7.28
N VAL A 71 3.03 -11.31 -7.02
CA VAL A 71 2.69 -10.14 -6.19
C VAL A 71 2.35 -8.95 -7.10
N PRO A 72 1.19 -8.29 -6.93
CA PRO A 72 0.86 -7.07 -7.67
C PRO A 72 1.89 -5.97 -7.42
N PHE A 73 2.24 -5.25 -8.51
CA PHE A 73 3.24 -4.21 -8.52
C PHE A 73 2.69 -2.88 -9.02
N VAL A 74 2.77 -1.85 -8.19
CA VAL A 74 2.30 -0.50 -8.53
C VAL A 74 3.41 0.54 -8.41
N ILE A 75 3.27 1.63 -9.16
CA ILE A 75 4.18 2.78 -9.12
C ILE A 75 3.58 3.87 -8.23
N ASN A 76 4.41 4.52 -7.42
CA ASN A 76 3.99 5.68 -6.64
C ASN A 76 3.98 6.95 -7.51
N ASP A 77 2.86 7.70 -7.53
CA ASP A 77 2.62 9.01 -8.14
C ASP A 77 2.84 9.09 -9.66
N ASN A 78 3.83 8.42 -10.21
CA ASN A 78 4.23 8.55 -11.60
C ASN A 78 3.40 7.66 -12.55
N VAL A 79 2.32 8.23 -13.09
CA VAL A 79 1.39 7.54 -14.00
C VAL A 79 2.04 7.23 -15.37
N ASP A 80 3.02 8.05 -15.81
CA ASP A 80 3.71 7.85 -17.07
C ASP A 80 4.65 6.63 -17.01
N ILE A 81 5.41 6.47 -15.94
CA ILE A 81 6.22 5.29 -15.71
C ILE A 81 5.33 4.04 -15.58
N ALA A 82 4.22 4.13 -14.86
CA ALA A 82 3.27 3.01 -14.74
C ALA A 82 2.72 2.57 -16.10
N ALA A 83 2.39 3.51 -16.98
CA ALA A 83 1.95 3.24 -18.34
C ALA A 83 3.06 2.65 -19.21
N ALA A 84 4.28 3.23 -19.16
CA ALA A 84 5.42 2.84 -19.99
C ALA A 84 5.89 1.39 -19.77
N ILE A 85 5.80 0.90 -18.53
CA ILE A 85 6.13 -0.51 -18.19
C ILE A 85 4.92 -1.42 -18.16
N ASN A 86 3.72 -0.89 -18.40
CA ASN A 86 2.47 -1.62 -18.23
C ASN A 86 2.36 -2.25 -16.83
N ALA A 87 2.63 -1.47 -15.78
CA ALA A 87 2.50 -1.90 -14.38
C ALA A 87 1.08 -2.41 -14.07
N ASP A 88 0.92 -3.15 -12.97
CA ASP A 88 -0.42 -3.56 -12.52
C ASP A 88 -1.27 -2.37 -12.11
N GLY A 89 -0.64 -1.25 -11.69
CA GLY A 89 -1.34 -0.02 -11.36
C GLY A 89 -0.45 1.10 -10.85
N VAL A 90 -1.09 2.06 -10.19
CA VAL A 90 -0.46 3.23 -9.60
C VAL A 90 -1.10 3.56 -8.25
N HIS A 91 -0.34 4.16 -7.34
CA HIS A 91 -0.86 4.77 -6.11
C HIS A 91 -0.58 6.26 -6.12
N VAL A 92 -1.61 7.09 -5.94
CA VAL A 92 -1.51 8.55 -5.97
C VAL A 92 -1.97 9.18 -4.65
N GLY A 93 -1.38 10.31 -4.30
CA GLY A 93 -1.78 11.15 -3.17
C GLY A 93 -2.80 12.23 -3.57
N GLN A 94 -3.16 13.10 -2.61
CA GLN A 94 -4.17 14.15 -2.80
C GLN A 94 -3.69 15.32 -3.66
N SER A 95 -2.36 15.50 -3.81
CA SER A 95 -1.74 16.55 -4.63
C SER A 95 -1.35 16.07 -6.03
N ASP A 96 -1.51 14.78 -6.31
CA ASP A 96 -1.12 14.16 -7.56
C ASP A 96 -2.30 14.13 -8.55
N MET A 97 -2.15 13.38 -9.66
CA MET A 97 -3.21 13.24 -10.64
C MET A 97 -4.45 12.59 -10.00
N GLU A 98 -5.63 13.16 -10.22
CA GLU A 98 -6.88 12.61 -9.68
C GLU A 98 -7.19 11.21 -10.22
N ALA A 99 -7.83 10.37 -9.40
CA ALA A 99 -8.15 8.98 -9.74
C ALA A 99 -8.93 8.84 -11.06
N GLY A 100 -9.83 9.77 -11.38
CA GLY A 100 -10.57 9.79 -12.64
C GLY A 100 -9.69 9.99 -13.86
N ASP A 101 -8.73 10.90 -13.77
CA ASP A 101 -7.77 11.18 -14.85
C ASP A 101 -6.77 10.03 -14.99
N VAL A 102 -6.31 9.45 -13.86
CA VAL A 102 -5.48 8.24 -13.85
C VAL A 102 -6.22 7.09 -14.53
N ARG A 103 -7.50 6.88 -14.21
CA ARG A 103 -8.35 5.86 -14.84
C ARG A 103 -8.50 6.08 -16.34
N ALA A 104 -8.72 7.31 -16.77
CA ALA A 104 -8.80 7.65 -18.20
C ALA A 104 -7.49 7.35 -18.95
N LYS A 105 -6.34 7.58 -18.29
CA LYS A 105 -5.01 7.38 -18.88
C LYS A 105 -4.58 5.90 -18.90
N LEU A 106 -4.79 5.17 -17.81
CA LEU A 106 -4.32 3.79 -17.65
C LEU A 106 -5.32 2.73 -18.14
N GLY A 107 -6.60 3.08 -18.26
CA GLY A 107 -7.67 2.16 -18.67
C GLY A 107 -8.36 1.45 -17.50
N PRO A 108 -9.39 0.62 -17.81
CA PRO A 108 -10.31 0.07 -16.81
C PRO A 108 -9.71 -1.05 -15.95
N ASP A 109 -8.66 -1.73 -16.44
CA ASP A 109 -8.14 -2.96 -15.83
C ASP A 109 -6.98 -2.72 -14.85
N LYS A 110 -6.50 -1.46 -14.73
CA LYS A 110 -5.39 -1.11 -13.86
C LYS A 110 -5.84 -0.82 -12.44
N ILE A 111 -5.02 -1.21 -11.48
CA ILE A 111 -5.22 -0.93 -10.05
C ILE A 111 -4.91 0.55 -9.78
N ILE A 112 -5.85 1.27 -9.18
CA ILE A 112 -5.65 2.65 -8.75
C ILE A 112 -5.83 2.73 -7.24
N GLY A 113 -4.73 2.97 -6.53
CA GLY A 113 -4.73 3.29 -5.11
C GLY A 113 -4.76 4.80 -4.88
N VAL A 114 -5.46 5.24 -3.85
CA VAL A 114 -5.51 6.66 -3.48
C VAL A 114 -5.30 6.80 -1.98
N THR A 115 -4.44 7.76 -1.59
CA THR A 115 -4.31 8.17 -0.19
C THR A 115 -5.52 9.01 0.23
N ALA A 116 -6.16 8.68 1.36
CA ALA A 116 -7.22 9.50 1.97
C ALA A 116 -6.97 9.70 3.47
N LYS A 117 -7.36 10.88 3.98
CA LYS A 117 -7.24 11.27 5.40
C LYS A 117 -8.58 11.65 6.03
N THR A 118 -9.61 11.83 5.22
CA THR A 118 -10.99 12.17 5.66
C THR A 118 -12.01 11.31 4.93
N VAL A 119 -13.21 11.22 5.48
CA VAL A 119 -14.33 10.50 4.87
C VAL A 119 -14.67 11.07 3.49
N GLU A 120 -14.68 12.40 3.35
CA GLU A 120 -14.98 13.06 2.09
C GLU A 120 -13.97 12.69 1.00
N GLN A 121 -12.67 12.70 1.34
CA GLN A 121 -11.61 12.27 0.42
C GLN A 121 -11.79 10.81 -0.01
N ALA A 122 -12.13 9.94 0.94
CA ALA A 122 -12.33 8.52 0.69
C ALA A 122 -13.51 8.24 -0.26
N VAL A 123 -14.66 8.87 0.02
CA VAL A 123 -15.87 8.76 -0.83
C VAL A 123 -15.58 9.29 -2.23
N LEU A 124 -14.97 10.48 -2.33
CA LEU A 124 -14.64 11.08 -3.62
C LEU A 124 -13.67 10.22 -4.43
N ALA A 125 -12.64 9.66 -3.80
CA ALA A 125 -11.69 8.75 -4.46
C ALA A 125 -12.41 7.51 -5.01
N GLN A 126 -13.31 6.90 -4.23
CA GLN A 126 -14.12 5.77 -4.68
C GLN A 126 -15.01 6.14 -5.87
N GLU A 127 -15.72 7.27 -5.82
CA GLU A 127 -16.57 7.75 -6.91
C GLU A 127 -15.77 7.99 -8.19
N ARG A 128 -14.55 8.50 -8.07
CA ARG A 128 -13.62 8.76 -9.17
C ARG A 128 -12.86 7.53 -9.65
N GLY A 129 -13.10 6.39 -9.06
CA GLY A 129 -12.61 5.15 -9.62
C GLY A 129 -11.38 4.56 -8.97
N ALA A 130 -11.04 4.92 -7.74
CA ALA A 130 -10.05 4.21 -6.93
C ALA A 130 -10.49 2.75 -6.71
N ASP A 131 -9.52 1.84 -6.66
CA ASP A 131 -9.72 0.42 -6.39
C ASP A 131 -9.43 0.08 -4.93
N TYR A 132 -8.59 0.85 -4.25
CA TYR A 132 -8.35 0.77 -2.81
C TYR A 132 -7.89 2.12 -2.25
N LEU A 133 -7.96 2.25 -0.94
CA LEU A 133 -7.48 3.43 -0.22
C LEU A 133 -6.33 3.08 0.71
N GLY A 134 -5.31 3.96 0.73
CA GLY A 134 -4.29 4.02 1.78
C GLY A 134 -4.64 5.13 2.76
N VAL A 135 -4.93 4.79 4.02
CA VAL A 135 -5.46 5.72 5.02
C VAL A 135 -4.46 5.88 6.18
N GLY A 136 -4.07 7.11 6.46
CA GLY A 136 -3.08 7.43 7.51
C GLY A 136 -2.51 8.84 7.41
N ALA A 137 -1.50 9.18 8.25
CA ALA A 137 -0.76 8.25 9.14
C ALA A 137 -1.61 7.82 10.35
N VAL A 138 -1.60 6.52 10.66
CA VAL A 138 -2.35 6.00 11.83
C VAL A 138 -1.53 6.03 13.13
N PHE A 139 -0.21 6.08 13.02
CA PHE A 139 0.74 6.31 14.10
C PHE A 139 1.80 7.30 13.66
N HIS A 140 2.55 7.85 14.61
CA HIS A 140 3.67 8.75 14.32
C HIS A 140 4.68 8.12 13.36
N THR A 141 5.16 8.88 12.37
CA THR A 141 6.11 8.40 11.37
C THR A 141 7.03 9.49 10.86
N ASP A 142 8.31 9.17 10.73
CA ASP A 142 9.32 10.05 10.13
C ASP A 142 9.50 9.80 8.61
N SER A 143 8.85 8.79 8.04
CA SER A 143 8.99 8.43 6.62
C SER A 143 8.38 9.47 5.65
N LYS A 144 7.49 10.35 6.14
CA LYS A 144 6.95 11.52 5.43
C LYS A 144 6.89 12.69 6.41
N ALA A 145 7.66 13.75 6.13
CA ALA A 145 7.77 14.93 7.00
C ALA A 145 6.45 15.71 7.21
N ASP A 146 5.48 15.57 6.32
CA ASP A 146 4.16 16.21 6.32
C ASP A 146 3.02 15.27 6.74
N ALA A 147 3.34 14.09 7.25
CA ALA A 147 2.33 13.12 7.68
C ALA A 147 1.64 13.60 8.96
N LYS A 148 0.39 14.06 8.82
CA LYS A 148 -0.48 14.30 9.99
C LYS A 148 -1.16 12.99 10.38
N GLU A 149 -1.12 12.69 11.67
CA GLU A 149 -1.83 11.54 12.23
C GLU A 149 -3.34 11.73 12.14
N ILE A 150 -4.03 10.63 11.91
CA ILE A 150 -5.49 10.55 12.01
C ILE A 150 -5.87 9.70 13.23
N SER A 151 -7.05 9.93 13.79
CA SER A 151 -7.55 9.11 14.89
C SER A 151 -8.02 7.73 14.41
N PHE A 152 -8.06 6.76 15.32
CA PHE A 152 -8.66 5.45 15.08
C PHE A 152 -10.13 5.56 14.64
N ASP A 153 -10.89 6.48 15.25
CA ASP A 153 -12.29 6.71 14.88
C ASP A 153 -12.39 7.23 13.43
N THR A 154 -11.50 8.13 13.00
CA THR A 154 -11.46 8.60 11.60
C THR A 154 -11.18 7.44 10.65
N LEU A 155 -10.23 6.54 10.98
CA LEU A 155 -9.95 5.34 10.17
C LEU A 155 -11.20 4.47 10.04
N LYS A 156 -11.87 4.22 11.15
CA LYS A 156 -13.10 3.41 11.22
C LYS A 156 -14.26 4.02 10.43
N ASP A 157 -14.44 5.33 10.52
CA ASP A 157 -15.47 6.05 9.77
C ASP A 157 -15.22 6.02 8.26
N ILE A 158 -13.95 6.14 7.84
CA ILE A 158 -13.55 5.95 6.44
C ILE A 158 -13.89 4.53 5.99
N CYS A 159 -13.52 3.50 6.75
CA CYS A 159 -13.80 2.10 6.39
C CYS A 159 -15.31 1.83 6.25
N ARG A 160 -16.14 2.48 7.07
CA ARG A 160 -17.61 2.36 6.98
C ARG A 160 -18.23 3.12 5.81
N ALA A 161 -17.60 4.20 5.37
CA ALA A 161 -18.14 5.10 4.34
C ALA A 161 -17.91 4.57 2.92
N VAL A 162 -16.97 3.63 2.72
CA VAL A 162 -16.61 3.12 1.39
C VAL A 162 -16.80 1.60 1.30
N SER A 163 -16.98 1.09 0.08
CA SER A 163 -17.08 -0.35 -0.20
C SER A 163 -15.77 -0.96 -0.75
N ILE A 164 -14.86 -0.11 -1.24
CA ILE A 164 -13.54 -0.54 -1.71
C ILE A 164 -12.61 -0.87 -0.55
N PRO A 165 -11.61 -1.75 -0.75
CA PRO A 165 -10.63 -2.10 0.27
C PRO A 165 -9.91 -0.88 0.87
N VAL A 166 -9.70 -0.89 2.18
CA VAL A 166 -8.91 0.12 2.90
C VAL A 166 -7.73 -0.55 3.58
N ILE A 167 -6.54 0.01 3.42
CA ILE A 167 -5.34 -0.36 4.16
C ILE A 167 -4.89 0.80 5.04
N ALA A 168 -4.38 0.50 6.24
CA ALA A 168 -3.78 1.51 7.10
C ALA A 168 -2.30 1.73 6.75
N ILE A 169 -1.83 2.97 6.87
CA ILE A 169 -0.43 3.34 6.62
C ILE A 169 0.07 4.36 7.65
N GLY A 170 1.36 4.35 7.90
CA GLY A 170 2.09 5.34 8.71
C GLY A 170 2.37 4.85 10.13
N GLY A 171 3.65 4.70 10.47
CA GLY A 171 4.14 4.34 11.79
C GLY A 171 3.77 2.95 12.29
N ILE A 172 3.29 2.06 11.43
CA ILE A 172 2.89 0.71 11.80
C ILE A 172 4.13 -0.17 11.98
N THR A 173 4.17 -0.92 13.08
CA THR A 173 5.23 -1.87 13.45
C THR A 173 4.63 -3.20 13.90
N GLU A 174 5.47 -4.19 14.16
CA GLU A 174 5.05 -5.49 14.72
C GLU A 174 4.37 -5.33 16.09
N GLU A 175 4.83 -4.34 16.89
CA GLU A 175 4.35 -4.12 18.26
C GLU A 175 2.97 -3.45 18.29
N ASN A 176 2.66 -2.54 17.34
CA ASN A 176 1.44 -1.73 17.38
C ASN A 176 0.35 -2.15 16.39
N VAL A 177 0.64 -3.03 15.42
CA VAL A 177 -0.33 -3.42 14.37
C VAL A 177 -1.65 -3.95 14.95
N ARG A 178 -1.61 -4.61 16.10
CA ARG A 178 -2.81 -5.15 16.76
C ARG A 178 -3.77 -4.08 17.27
N GLU A 179 -3.30 -2.85 17.50
CA GLU A 179 -4.14 -1.73 17.93
C GLU A 179 -5.12 -1.29 16.83
N LEU A 180 -4.90 -1.73 15.58
CA LEU A 180 -5.79 -1.47 14.45
C LEU A 180 -6.98 -2.44 14.34
N ALA A 181 -7.07 -3.44 15.22
CA ALA A 181 -8.20 -4.40 15.23
C ALA A 181 -9.55 -3.68 15.40
N GLY A 182 -10.56 -4.12 14.66
CA GLY A 182 -11.91 -3.52 14.70
C GLY A 182 -12.06 -2.22 13.90
N SER A 183 -11.03 -1.80 13.15
CA SER A 183 -11.10 -0.61 12.29
C SER A 183 -11.83 -0.85 10.95
N GLY A 184 -11.90 -2.11 10.48
CA GLY A 184 -12.49 -2.47 9.18
C GLY A 184 -11.50 -2.48 8.01
N ILE A 185 -10.20 -2.31 8.26
CA ILE A 185 -9.16 -2.40 7.23
C ILE A 185 -9.00 -3.84 6.72
N CYS A 186 -8.41 -4.01 5.54
CA CYS A 186 -8.10 -5.34 5.00
C CYS A 186 -6.59 -5.65 5.00
N GLY A 187 -5.76 -4.71 5.45
CA GLY A 187 -4.31 -4.86 5.47
C GLY A 187 -3.61 -3.60 5.89
N ILE A 188 -2.29 -3.63 5.82
CA ILE A 188 -1.39 -2.54 6.21
C ILE A 188 -0.37 -2.25 5.12
N ALA A 189 0.05 -0.98 5.02
CA ALA A 189 1.17 -0.55 4.18
C ALA A 189 2.31 -0.01 5.04
N VAL A 190 3.52 -0.48 4.78
CA VAL A 190 4.70 -0.15 5.58
C VAL A 190 5.94 0.13 4.73
N ILE A 191 6.84 0.95 5.27
CA ILE A 191 8.18 1.23 4.72
C ILE A 191 9.23 0.69 5.69
N SER A 192 9.54 1.46 6.73
CA SER A 192 10.63 1.21 7.68
C SER A 192 10.44 -0.04 8.54
N ALA A 193 9.21 -0.45 8.82
CA ALA A 193 8.93 -1.68 9.56
C ALA A 193 9.49 -2.93 8.87
N ILE A 194 9.72 -2.88 7.56
CA ILE A 194 10.38 -3.93 6.78
C ILE A 194 11.79 -3.50 6.38
N TYR A 195 11.93 -2.39 5.65
CA TYR A 195 13.20 -2.06 4.99
C TYR A 195 14.27 -1.43 5.88
N ALA A 196 13.90 -0.86 7.04
CA ALA A 196 14.87 -0.41 8.05
C ALA A 196 15.42 -1.55 8.91
N GLN A 197 14.87 -2.77 8.78
CA GLN A 197 15.28 -3.91 9.61
C GLN A 197 16.53 -4.60 9.07
N ARG A 198 17.32 -5.15 10.00
CA ARG A 198 18.56 -5.88 9.64
C ARG A 198 18.23 -7.17 8.87
N ASP A 199 17.19 -7.88 9.27
CA ASP A 199 16.67 -9.11 8.64
C ASP A 199 15.29 -8.79 8.05
N ILE A 200 15.30 -8.35 6.80
CA ILE A 200 14.12 -7.90 6.04
C ILE A 200 13.10 -9.03 5.87
N LYS A 201 13.58 -10.22 5.55
CA LYS A 201 12.73 -11.40 5.38
C LYS A 201 11.99 -11.72 6.67
N LYS A 202 12.72 -11.79 7.78
CA LYS A 202 12.12 -12.09 9.09
C LYS A 202 11.14 -11.03 9.56
N ALA A 203 11.45 -9.75 9.34
CA ALA A 203 10.57 -8.63 9.64
C ALA A 203 9.25 -8.72 8.85
N ALA A 204 9.33 -9.03 7.56
CA ALA A 204 8.14 -9.23 6.73
C ALA A 204 7.30 -10.44 7.18
N GLU A 205 7.95 -11.59 7.51
CA GLU A 205 7.27 -12.77 8.05
C GLU A 205 6.53 -12.48 9.35
N ASN A 206 7.19 -11.82 10.30
CA ASN A 206 6.60 -11.48 11.59
C ASN A 206 5.42 -10.53 11.42
N LEU A 207 5.61 -9.44 10.67
CA LEU A 207 4.58 -8.44 10.47
C LEU A 207 3.36 -9.01 9.72
N LYS A 208 3.59 -9.89 8.73
CA LYS A 208 2.50 -10.60 8.06
C LYS A 208 1.69 -11.46 9.04
N ASN A 209 2.38 -12.22 9.89
CA ASN A 209 1.73 -13.08 10.87
C ASN A 209 0.87 -12.27 11.84
N GLU A 210 1.39 -11.16 12.37
CA GLU A 210 0.64 -10.28 13.27
C GLU A 210 -0.54 -9.61 12.57
N THR A 211 -0.35 -9.14 11.32
CA THR A 211 -1.45 -8.58 10.51
C THR A 211 -2.56 -9.62 10.28
N CYS A 212 -2.20 -10.85 9.91
CA CYS A 212 -3.19 -11.91 9.72
C CYS A 212 -3.95 -12.25 11.02
N ARG A 213 -3.27 -12.25 12.17
CA ARG A 213 -3.92 -12.46 13.48
C ARG A 213 -4.88 -11.33 13.81
N MET A 214 -4.48 -10.08 13.58
CA MET A 214 -5.31 -8.90 13.78
C MET A 214 -6.58 -8.96 12.93
N LEU A 215 -6.46 -9.24 11.63
CA LEU A 215 -7.60 -9.35 10.70
C LEU A 215 -8.52 -10.54 11.03
N ALA A 216 -7.98 -11.66 11.54
CA ALA A 216 -8.80 -12.81 11.92
C ALA A 216 -9.64 -12.55 13.18
N ALA A 217 -9.18 -11.72 14.10
CA ALA A 217 -9.93 -11.33 15.30
C ALA A 217 -11.19 -10.53 14.91
N GLU A 218 -11.13 -9.65 13.92
CA GLU A 218 -12.28 -8.87 13.43
C GLU A 218 -13.43 -9.78 12.94
N ILE A 219 -13.10 -10.83 12.16
CA ILE A 219 -14.11 -11.75 11.60
C ILE A 219 -14.85 -12.53 12.71
N THR A 220 -14.22 -12.73 13.84
CA THR A 220 -14.81 -13.48 14.98
C THR A 220 -15.75 -12.60 15.77
N GLU A 221 -15.46 -11.29 15.92
CA GLU A 221 -16.32 -10.33 16.62
C GLU A 221 -17.60 -10.01 15.81
N GLU A 222 -17.49 -9.87 14.48
CA GLU A 222 -18.65 -9.65 13.60
C GLU A 222 -19.65 -10.81 13.58
N LYS A 223 -19.19 -12.05 13.83
CA LYS A 223 -20.08 -13.25 13.90
C LYS A 223 -20.78 -13.43 15.25
N ASN A 224 -20.32 -12.73 16.27
CA ASN A 224 -20.86 -12.85 17.64
C ASN A 224 -21.78 -11.67 18.04
N ASN A 225 -21.95 -10.68 17.16
CA ASN A 225 -22.90 -9.57 17.27
C ASN A 225 -24.04 -9.71 16.28
#